data_e1fba773d64a419e62bca1b80fb08b0a
#
_entry.id   e1fba773d64a419e62bca1b80fb08b0a
#
_cell.length_a   1.000
_cell.length_b   1.000
_cell.length_c   1.000
_cell.angle_alpha   90.00
_cell.angle_beta   90.00
_cell.angle_gamma   90.00
#
_symmetry.space_group_name_H-M   'P 1'
#
loop_
_entity.id
_entity.type
_entity.pdbx_description
1 polymer ?
#
loop_
_entity_poly.entity_id
_entity_poly.type
_entity_poly.pdbx_seq_one_letter_code
_entity_poly.pdbx_strand_id
1 'polypeptide(L)'
;GRSKIVSAKNSYHGSTHGSLSVSGYESRKRAYRPLLPNIEYLEFNCDDLSVIDGNTACVILETIQGGAGFITPENNFLIKVKKRCEKVGALMILDELQTGLGRTGKLFAFEHYEISPDILLLGKALGGGFPIGAMITKKSNMDLLQKNPILGHITTFGGHPVIAAAGFETLSIIIKNKLSKKTIEKENLFKELLVHPLITEVRSKGLMIALIMKNDETANQLVIKSLNKGLILFWLLYEKRAVRITPPLTISNSEIKKGCKIILSVLNSI
;
A
#
# COMPACT_ATOMS: atom_id res chain seq x y z
N GLY A 1 0.05 -27.69 8.68
CA GLY A 1 0.04 -28.14 7.37
C GLY A 1 -1.02 -27.56 6.44
N ARG A 2 -1.40 -26.25 6.54
CA ARG A 2 -2.29 -25.60 5.56
C ARG A 2 -1.46 -24.97 4.45
N SER A 3 -1.94 -25.03 3.20
CA SER A 3 -1.19 -24.56 2.01
C SER A 3 -1.88 -23.45 1.24
N LYS A 4 -3.19 -23.22 1.46
CA LYS A 4 -3.93 -22.18 0.73
C LYS A 4 -3.60 -20.80 1.26
N ILE A 5 -3.26 -19.89 0.34
CA ILE A 5 -3.11 -18.45 0.61
C ILE A 5 -4.21 -17.71 -0.14
N VAL A 6 -4.91 -16.81 0.55
CA VAL A 6 -5.91 -15.95 -0.07
C VAL A 6 -5.34 -14.53 -0.17
N SER A 7 -5.51 -13.91 -1.33
CA SER A 7 -5.15 -12.52 -1.60
C SER A 7 -6.33 -11.77 -2.23
N ALA A 8 -6.16 -10.49 -2.54
CA ALA A 8 -7.19 -9.74 -3.26
C ALA A 8 -6.86 -9.62 -4.75
N LYS A 9 -7.89 -9.58 -5.61
CA LYS A 9 -7.73 -9.16 -7.00
C LYS A 9 -7.20 -7.74 -7.05
N ASN A 10 -6.44 -7.43 -8.11
CA ASN A 10 -5.79 -6.13 -8.31
C ASN A 10 -4.84 -5.71 -7.17
N SER A 11 -4.38 -6.64 -6.34
CA SER A 11 -3.36 -6.38 -5.33
C SER A 11 -1.95 -6.39 -5.91
N TYR A 12 -1.04 -5.66 -5.25
CA TYR A 12 0.39 -5.66 -5.56
C TYR A 12 1.22 -5.87 -4.30
N HIS A 13 1.93 -7.00 -4.26
CA HIS A 13 2.77 -7.37 -3.11
C HIS A 13 4.27 -7.47 -3.44
N GLY A 14 4.66 -7.15 -4.66
CA GLY A 14 6.05 -7.19 -5.11
C GLY A 14 6.25 -8.05 -6.34
N SER A 15 7.53 -8.18 -6.76
CA SER A 15 7.93 -8.85 -8.01
C SER A 15 8.86 -10.03 -7.80
N THR A 16 9.21 -10.39 -6.56
CA THR A 16 9.90 -11.65 -6.26
C THR A 16 8.93 -12.81 -6.40
N HIS A 17 9.43 -14.02 -6.61
CA HIS A 17 8.59 -15.17 -6.97
C HIS A 17 7.39 -15.38 -6.03
N GLY A 18 7.62 -15.37 -4.71
CA GLY A 18 6.55 -15.52 -3.72
C GLY A 18 5.56 -14.35 -3.71
N SER A 19 6.05 -13.11 -3.69
CA SER A 19 5.20 -11.91 -3.68
C SER A 19 4.45 -11.71 -5.00
N LEU A 20 5.07 -12.07 -6.14
CA LEU A 20 4.41 -12.07 -7.44
C LEU A 20 3.28 -13.10 -7.49
N SER A 21 3.48 -14.28 -6.89
CA SER A 21 2.47 -15.34 -6.83
C SER A 21 1.19 -14.87 -6.15
N VAL A 22 1.29 -14.14 -5.04
CA VAL A 22 0.14 -13.61 -4.30
C VAL A 22 -0.41 -12.29 -4.84
N SER A 23 0.29 -11.61 -5.75
CA SER A 23 -0.24 -10.41 -6.43
C SER A 23 -1.44 -10.76 -7.31
N GLY A 24 -2.48 -9.90 -7.29
CA GLY A 24 -3.81 -10.22 -7.83
C GLY A 24 -4.06 -9.80 -9.29
N TYR A 25 -3.02 -9.39 -10.05
CA TYR A 25 -3.19 -8.91 -11.42
C TYR A 25 -2.53 -9.83 -12.45
N GLU A 26 -3.33 -10.67 -13.11
CA GLU A 26 -2.87 -11.79 -13.94
C GLU A 26 -1.97 -11.37 -15.10
N SER A 27 -2.25 -10.26 -15.77
CA SER A 27 -1.45 -9.86 -16.95
C SER A 27 0.02 -9.57 -16.63
N ARG A 28 0.33 -9.23 -15.36
CA ARG A 28 1.71 -8.96 -14.93
C ARG A 28 2.48 -10.19 -14.48
N LYS A 29 1.83 -11.31 -14.27
CA LYS A 29 2.47 -12.50 -13.69
C LYS A 29 2.45 -13.72 -14.62
N ARG A 30 1.58 -13.76 -15.63
CA ARG A 30 1.46 -14.96 -16.48
C ARG A 30 2.76 -15.34 -17.19
N ALA A 31 3.60 -14.37 -17.56
CA ALA A 31 4.88 -14.60 -18.24
C ALA A 31 5.96 -15.22 -17.31
N TYR A 32 5.72 -15.23 -16.00
CA TYR A 32 6.66 -15.71 -14.98
C TYR A 32 6.25 -17.06 -14.38
N ARG A 33 5.29 -17.73 -14.99
CA ARG A 33 4.86 -19.08 -14.55
C ARG A 33 5.95 -20.12 -14.82
N PRO A 34 6.11 -21.18 -13.97
CA PRO A 34 5.20 -21.52 -12.86
C PRO A 34 5.36 -20.63 -11.63
N LEU A 35 4.26 -20.36 -10.97
CA LEU A 35 4.17 -19.61 -9.70
C LEU A 35 3.78 -20.57 -8.57
N LEU A 36 3.79 -20.09 -7.32
CA LEU A 36 3.36 -20.90 -6.18
C LEU A 36 1.92 -21.37 -6.35
N PRO A 37 1.62 -22.64 -6.04
CA PRO A 37 0.26 -23.19 -6.12
C PRO A 37 -0.61 -22.72 -4.95
N ASN A 38 -1.90 -23.03 -5.01
CA ASN A 38 -2.88 -22.83 -3.94
C ASN A 38 -3.06 -21.37 -3.53
N ILE A 39 -2.96 -20.45 -4.50
CA ILE A 39 -3.30 -19.04 -4.30
C ILE A 39 -4.70 -18.81 -4.84
N GLU A 40 -5.59 -18.31 -3.99
CA GLU A 40 -6.96 -17.92 -4.35
C GLU A 40 -7.18 -16.43 -4.12
N TYR A 41 -8.17 -15.84 -4.78
CA TYR A 41 -8.39 -14.40 -4.77
C TYR A 41 -9.84 -14.09 -4.41
N LEU A 42 -10.00 -13.07 -3.55
CA LEU A 42 -11.29 -12.41 -3.31
C LEU A 42 -11.33 -11.03 -4.00
N GLU A 43 -12.53 -10.51 -4.21
CA GLU A 43 -12.69 -9.09 -4.57
C GLU A 43 -12.46 -8.23 -3.33
N PHE A 44 -11.73 -7.13 -3.49
CA PHE A 44 -11.57 -6.18 -2.39
C PHE A 44 -12.92 -5.50 -2.10
N ASN A 45 -13.28 -5.34 -0.83
CA ASN A 45 -14.58 -4.85 -0.37
C ASN A 45 -15.77 -5.79 -0.63
N CYS A 46 -15.57 -7.08 -0.95
CA CYS A 46 -16.66 -8.04 -1.08
C CYS A 46 -17.24 -8.45 0.28
N ASP A 47 -18.49 -8.87 0.25
CA ASP A 47 -19.16 -9.47 1.41
C ASP A 47 -18.95 -10.99 1.48
N ASP A 48 -18.80 -11.66 0.33
CA ASP A 48 -18.52 -13.09 0.29
C ASP A 48 -17.06 -13.38 0.63
N LEU A 49 -16.86 -13.97 1.80
CA LEU A 49 -15.55 -14.42 2.31
C LEU A 49 -15.46 -15.95 2.37
N SER A 50 -16.28 -16.67 1.62
CA SER A 50 -16.32 -18.14 1.61
C SER A 50 -14.99 -18.76 1.17
N VAL A 51 -14.25 -18.08 0.30
CA VAL A 51 -12.90 -18.48 -0.12
C VAL A 51 -11.92 -18.62 1.05
N ILE A 52 -12.16 -17.93 2.18
CA ILE A 52 -11.38 -18.08 3.42
C ILE A 52 -12.01 -19.21 4.24
N ASP A 53 -11.43 -20.40 4.18
CA ASP A 53 -11.93 -21.62 4.81
C ASP A 53 -10.91 -22.31 5.71
N GLY A 54 -11.23 -23.53 6.20
CA GLY A 54 -10.35 -24.31 7.08
C GLY A 54 -9.01 -24.72 6.46
N ASN A 55 -8.84 -24.65 5.14
CA ASN A 55 -7.59 -24.93 4.45
C ASN A 55 -6.70 -23.69 4.29
N THR A 56 -7.24 -22.52 4.60
CA THR A 56 -6.52 -21.24 4.46
C THR A 56 -5.45 -21.11 5.54
N ALA A 57 -4.20 -20.99 5.14
CA ALA A 57 -3.06 -20.70 6.01
C ALA A 57 -3.04 -19.22 6.41
N CYS A 58 -3.17 -18.34 5.43
CA CYS A 58 -3.21 -16.91 5.66
C CYS A 58 -3.98 -16.17 4.56
N VAL A 59 -4.40 -14.95 4.92
CA VAL A 59 -4.96 -13.96 4.01
C VAL A 59 -3.99 -12.79 3.96
N ILE A 60 -3.51 -12.40 2.77
CA ILE A 60 -2.64 -11.24 2.58
C ILE A 60 -3.37 -10.15 1.82
N LEU A 61 -3.43 -8.94 2.40
CA LEU A 61 -4.09 -7.77 1.82
C LEU A 61 -3.22 -6.52 1.98
N GLU A 62 -3.29 -5.63 0.99
CA GLU A 62 -2.94 -4.22 1.23
C GLU A 62 -4.03 -3.60 2.12
N THR A 63 -3.65 -2.80 3.12
CA THR A 63 -4.66 -2.09 3.95
C THR A 63 -5.50 -1.12 3.12
N ILE A 64 -4.89 -0.48 2.12
CA ILE A 64 -5.54 0.28 1.05
C ILE A 64 -4.90 -0.21 -0.24
N GLN A 65 -5.68 -0.63 -1.24
CA GLN A 65 -5.12 -1.11 -2.50
C GLN A 65 -4.44 0.03 -3.27
N GLY A 66 -3.11 -0.04 -3.33
CA GLY A 66 -2.31 1.00 -3.97
C GLY A 66 -2.46 1.02 -5.49
N GLY A 67 -2.13 -0.09 -6.12
CA GLY A 67 -2.10 -0.22 -7.57
C GLY A 67 -3.46 -0.08 -8.26
N ALA A 68 -4.53 -0.44 -7.56
CA ALA A 68 -5.90 -0.43 -8.07
C ALA A 68 -6.57 0.96 -8.08
N GLY A 69 -5.90 2.02 -7.62
CA GLY A 69 -6.49 3.36 -7.61
C GLY A 69 -6.72 3.92 -6.21
N PHE A 70 -5.95 3.50 -5.23
CA PHE A 70 -6.09 3.87 -3.82
C PHE A 70 -7.48 3.54 -3.26
N ILE A 71 -7.88 2.28 -3.45
CA ILE A 71 -9.16 1.77 -2.98
C ILE A 71 -9.09 1.54 -1.46
N THR A 72 -9.91 2.27 -0.72
CA THR A 72 -10.03 2.14 0.73
C THR A 72 -10.98 1.02 1.13
N PRO A 73 -10.76 0.35 2.29
CA PRO A 73 -11.74 -0.57 2.84
C PRO A 73 -13.06 0.12 3.18
N GLU A 74 -14.17 -0.50 2.78
CA GLU A 74 -15.53 -0.06 2.99
C GLU A 74 -16.33 -1.09 3.79
N ASN A 75 -17.49 -0.72 4.32
CA ASN A 75 -18.46 -1.62 4.96
C ASN A 75 -17.84 -2.59 6.00
N ASN A 76 -16.85 -2.12 6.77
CA ASN A 76 -16.12 -2.93 7.74
C ASN A 76 -15.40 -4.15 7.14
N PHE A 77 -15.00 -4.07 5.86
CA PHE A 77 -14.39 -5.18 5.14
C PHE A 77 -13.22 -5.83 5.89
N LEU A 78 -12.23 -5.05 6.34
CA LEU A 78 -11.08 -5.61 7.07
C LEU A 78 -11.48 -6.24 8.40
N ILE A 79 -12.48 -5.71 9.10
CA ILE A 79 -13.03 -6.30 10.33
C ILE A 79 -13.67 -7.66 10.02
N LYS A 80 -14.47 -7.74 8.93
CA LYS A 80 -15.09 -8.99 8.48
C LYS A 80 -14.03 -10.03 8.12
N VAL A 81 -12.98 -9.64 7.38
CA VAL A 81 -11.85 -10.52 7.04
C VAL A 81 -11.13 -11.00 8.31
N LYS A 82 -10.82 -10.11 9.26
CA LYS A 82 -10.15 -10.50 10.52
C LYS A 82 -10.97 -11.52 11.29
N LYS A 83 -12.27 -11.26 11.48
CA LYS A 83 -13.19 -12.20 12.14
C LYS A 83 -13.28 -13.55 11.42
N ARG A 84 -13.29 -13.53 10.09
CA ARG A 84 -13.31 -14.77 9.29
C ARG A 84 -12.01 -15.55 9.44
N CYS A 85 -10.85 -14.88 9.43
CA CYS A 85 -9.56 -15.50 9.69
C CYS A 85 -9.52 -16.16 11.07
N GLU A 86 -9.95 -15.47 12.10
CA GLU A 86 -10.03 -15.99 13.48
C GLU A 86 -10.93 -17.22 13.56
N LYS A 87 -12.11 -17.19 12.95
CA LYS A 87 -13.07 -18.30 12.92
C LYS A 87 -12.48 -19.56 12.31
N VAL A 88 -11.68 -19.46 11.25
CA VAL A 88 -11.09 -20.62 10.55
C VAL A 88 -9.65 -20.92 11.01
N GLY A 89 -9.06 -20.08 11.85
CA GLY A 89 -7.68 -20.20 12.33
C GLY A 89 -6.63 -19.85 11.27
N ALA A 90 -6.94 -18.99 10.31
CA ALA A 90 -6.00 -18.43 9.34
C ALA A 90 -5.32 -17.17 9.90
N LEU A 91 -4.09 -16.86 9.45
CA LEU A 91 -3.41 -15.61 9.82
C LEU A 91 -3.80 -14.48 8.89
N MET A 92 -4.05 -13.28 9.44
CA MET A 92 -4.24 -12.06 8.65
C MET A 92 -2.92 -11.32 8.51
N ILE A 93 -2.46 -11.11 7.29
CA ILE A 93 -1.27 -10.36 6.91
C ILE A 93 -1.69 -9.05 6.28
N LEU A 94 -1.25 -7.91 6.83
CA LEU A 94 -1.44 -6.61 6.21
C LEU A 94 -0.13 -6.09 5.63
N ASP A 95 -0.17 -5.80 4.34
CA ASP A 95 0.90 -5.17 3.59
C ASP A 95 0.75 -3.64 3.71
N GLU A 96 1.58 -3.06 4.56
CA GLU A 96 1.66 -1.62 4.77
C GLU A 96 2.97 -1.00 4.23
N LEU A 97 3.54 -1.62 3.21
CA LEU A 97 4.73 -1.07 2.55
C LEU A 97 4.48 0.32 1.96
N GLN A 98 3.27 0.61 1.54
CA GLN A 98 2.89 1.92 1.00
C GLN A 98 2.04 2.75 1.96
N THR A 99 1.16 2.12 2.71
CA THR A 99 0.17 2.78 3.58
C THR A 99 0.70 3.16 4.95
N GLY A 100 1.75 2.49 5.41
CA GLY A 100 2.33 2.68 6.72
C GLY A 100 3.14 3.98 6.88
N LEU A 101 3.71 4.13 8.07
CA LEU A 101 4.66 5.19 8.43
C LEU A 101 4.11 6.61 8.26
N GLY A 102 2.87 6.79 8.67
CA GLY A 102 2.25 8.12 8.70
C GLY A 102 1.56 8.56 7.42
N ARG A 103 1.68 7.78 6.33
CA ARG A 103 1.16 8.14 5.00
C ARG A 103 -0.32 8.47 4.99
N THR A 104 -1.12 7.74 5.77
CA THR A 104 -2.59 7.83 5.77
C THR A 104 -3.17 8.67 6.92
N GLY A 105 -2.32 9.30 7.75
CA GLY A 105 -2.79 10.10 8.90
C GLY A 105 -2.69 9.37 10.25
N LYS A 106 -2.46 8.07 10.26
CA LYS A 106 -2.08 7.26 11.41
C LYS A 106 -0.68 6.70 11.19
N LEU A 107 -0.02 6.18 12.23
CA LEU A 107 1.30 5.56 12.04
C LEU A 107 1.21 4.38 11.09
N PHE A 108 0.20 3.53 11.28
CA PHE A 108 -0.16 2.44 10.36
C PHE A 108 -1.61 2.60 9.92
N ALA A 109 -1.92 2.26 8.68
CA ALA A 109 -3.26 2.47 8.13
C ALA A 109 -4.31 1.57 8.78
N PHE A 110 -3.96 0.37 9.27
CA PHE A 110 -4.88 -0.51 9.97
C PHE A 110 -5.51 0.12 11.22
N GLU A 111 -4.83 1.09 11.83
CA GLU A 111 -5.34 1.81 13.00
C GLU A 111 -6.63 2.62 12.70
N HIS A 112 -6.93 2.91 11.43
CA HIS A 112 -8.20 3.54 11.04
C HIS A 112 -9.40 2.60 11.16
N TYR A 113 -9.15 1.29 11.21
CA TYR A 113 -10.18 0.25 11.15
C TYR A 113 -10.30 -0.56 12.45
N GLU A 114 -9.59 -0.12 13.50
CA GLU A 114 -9.62 -0.74 14.84
C GLU A 114 -9.35 -2.24 14.84
N ILE A 115 -8.50 -2.69 13.93
CA ILE A 115 -8.03 -4.08 13.82
C ILE A 115 -6.53 -4.17 14.12
N SER A 116 -6.06 -5.36 14.45
CA SER A 116 -4.63 -5.68 14.52
C SER A 116 -4.35 -6.92 13.66
N PRO A 117 -3.44 -6.84 12.67
CA PRO A 117 -3.07 -8.00 11.88
C PRO A 117 -2.25 -9.00 12.73
N ASP A 118 -2.20 -10.25 12.29
CA ASP A 118 -1.31 -11.24 12.89
C ASP A 118 0.12 -11.05 12.39
N ILE A 119 0.28 -10.55 11.16
CA ILE A 119 1.57 -10.22 10.55
C ILE A 119 1.44 -8.86 9.86
N LEU A 120 2.38 -7.97 10.14
CA LEU A 120 2.50 -6.65 9.49
C LEU A 120 3.75 -6.62 8.63
N LEU A 121 3.60 -6.22 7.37
CA LEU A 121 4.71 -6.02 6.44
C LEU A 121 5.01 -4.52 6.27
N LEU A 122 6.27 -4.15 6.42
CA LEU A 122 6.76 -2.78 6.28
C LEU A 122 7.94 -2.72 5.32
N GLY A 123 8.19 -1.55 4.75
CA GLY A 123 9.33 -1.31 3.87
C GLY A 123 9.32 0.11 3.34
N LYS A 124 9.86 0.33 2.15
CA LYS A 124 9.90 1.64 1.45
C LYS A 124 10.33 2.78 2.39
N ALA A 125 9.37 3.62 2.82
CA ALA A 125 9.61 4.77 3.68
C ALA A 125 10.34 4.42 4.99
N LEU A 126 10.20 3.18 5.51
CA LEU A 126 10.90 2.73 6.71
C LEU A 126 12.42 2.90 6.60
N GLY A 127 12.98 2.72 5.41
CA GLY A 127 14.41 2.81 5.21
C GLY A 127 14.99 4.23 5.21
N GLY A 128 14.15 5.29 5.15
CA GLY A 128 14.64 6.67 5.06
C GLY A 128 15.56 6.95 3.87
N GLY A 129 15.40 6.17 2.79
CA GLY A 129 16.24 6.19 1.58
C GLY A 129 17.05 4.90 1.37
N PHE A 130 17.20 4.06 2.39
CA PHE A 130 17.86 2.75 2.28
C PHE A 130 16.85 1.64 1.95
N PRO A 131 17.30 0.58 1.24
CA PRO A 131 16.46 -0.57 0.95
C PRO A 131 16.21 -1.40 2.21
N ILE A 132 14.96 -1.55 2.63
CA ILE A 132 14.57 -2.30 3.81
C ILE A 132 13.24 -3.03 3.56
N GLY A 133 13.12 -4.20 4.15
CA GLY A 133 11.87 -4.90 4.39
C GLY A 133 11.81 -5.39 5.82
N ALA A 134 10.65 -5.33 6.45
CA ALA A 134 10.43 -5.83 7.78
C ALA A 134 9.10 -6.61 7.85
N MET A 135 9.14 -7.75 8.51
CA MET A 135 7.99 -8.54 8.88
C MET A 135 7.87 -8.53 10.41
N ILE A 136 6.73 -8.11 10.90
CA ILE A 136 6.46 -7.98 12.34
C ILE A 136 5.32 -8.92 12.69
N THR A 137 5.55 -9.78 13.68
CA THR A 137 4.55 -10.73 14.19
C THR A 137 4.83 -11.08 15.65
N LYS A 138 3.94 -11.87 16.26
CA LYS A 138 4.15 -12.37 17.62
C LYS A 138 5.39 -13.26 17.70
N LYS A 139 6.07 -13.24 18.86
CA LYS A 139 7.26 -14.07 19.10
C LYS A 139 6.99 -15.55 18.81
N SER A 140 5.82 -16.07 19.20
CA SER A 140 5.44 -17.47 18.96
C SER A 140 5.43 -17.86 17.48
N ASN A 141 5.10 -16.94 16.57
CA ASN A 141 5.17 -17.18 15.13
C ASN A 141 6.62 -17.11 14.63
N MET A 142 7.42 -16.14 15.12
CA MET A 142 8.83 -16.01 14.76
C MET A 142 9.65 -17.22 15.19
N ASP A 143 9.38 -17.78 16.37
CA ASP A 143 10.09 -18.94 16.91
C ASP A 143 9.94 -20.19 16.01
N LEU A 144 8.87 -20.28 15.20
CA LEU A 144 8.71 -21.37 14.24
C LEU A 144 9.74 -21.32 13.10
N LEU A 145 10.27 -20.15 12.78
CA LEU A 145 11.29 -19.97 11.74
C LEU A 145 12.70 -20.35 12.18
N GLN A 146 12.91 -20.66 13.47
CA GLN A 146 14.21 -21.04 14.02
C GLN A 146 14.51 -22.55 13.84
N LYS A 147 13.50 -23.36 13.54
CA LYS A 147 13.58 -24.82 13.51
C LYS A 147 12.97 -25.36 12.21
N ASN A 148 13.48 -26.52 11.77
CA ASN A 148 12.92 -27.33 10.67
C ASN A 148 12.64 -26.57 9.35
N PRO A 149 13.67 -26.09 8.67
CA PRO A 149 15.11 -26.29 8.91
C PRO A 149 15.72 -25.19 9.79
N ILE A 150 16.80 -25.50 10.52
CA ILE A 150 17.64 -24.52 11.19
C ILE A 150 18.19 -23.58 10.12
N LEU A 151 18.20 -22.27 10.38
CA LEU A 151 18.63 -21.22 9.45
C LEU A 151 17.80 -21.16 8.12
N GLY A 152 16.65 -21.79 8.07
CA GLY A 152 15.79 -21.77 6.89
C GLY A 152 15.22 -20.38 6.53
N HIS A 153 15.44 -19.41 7.40
CA HIS A 153 14.94 -18.02 7.25
C HIS A 153 16.10 -17.03 7.43
N ILE A 154 17.10 -17.12 6.58
CA ILE A 154 18.23 -16.16 6.58
C ILE A 154 18.31 -15.44 5.24
N THR A 155 18.80 -14.20 5.30
CA THR A 155 19.17 -13.41 4.13
C THR A 155 20.53 -12.77 4.39
N THR A 156 21.34 -12.57 3.35
CA THR A 156 22.69 -12.00 3.47
C THR A 156 22.69 -10.64 4.18
N PHE A 157 21.70 -9.80 3.89
CA PHE A 157 21.62 -8.43 4.44
C PHE A 157 20.53 -8.26 5.50
N GLY A 158 19.91 -9.36 5.97
CA GLY A 158 18.91 -9.30 7.05
C GLY A 158 19.52 -8.77 8.34
N GLY A 159 18.91 -7.71 8.91
CA GLY A 159 19.41 -7.07 10.13
C GLY A 159 20.69 -6.24 9.93
N HIS A 160 21.01 -5.83 8.70
CA HIS A 160 22.20 -4.99 8.43
C HIS A 160 22.19 -3.72 9.30
N PRO A 161 23.25 -3.45 10.10
CA PRO A 161 23.21 -2.43 11.15
C PRO A 161 22.96 -1.01 10.64
N VAL A 162 23.51 -0.63 9.49
CA VAL A 162 23.29 0.70 8.90
C VAL A 162 21.84 0.88 8.48
N ILE A 163 21.26 -0.14 7.83
CA ILE A 163 19.85 -0.10 7.38
C ILE A 163 18.91 -0.11 8.59
N ALA A 164 19.20 -0.91 9.61
CA ALA A 164 18.41 -0.94 10.84
C ALA A 164 18.44 0.40 11.60
N ALA A 165 19.62 1.04 11.68
CA ALA A 165 19.77 2.37 12.27
C ALA A 165 19.00 3.44 11.49
N ALA A 166 19.04 3.41 10.15
CA ALA A 166 18.25 4.32 9.31
C ALA A 166 16.75 4.12 9.50
N GLY A 167 16.30 2.87 9.59
CA GLY A 167 14.88 2.54 9.87
C GLY A 167 14.44 3.03 11.24
N PHE A 168 15.23 2.83 12.26
CA PHE A 168 14.99 3.32 13.63
C PHE A 168 14.87 4.84 13.66
N GLU A 169 15.80 5.56 13.04
CA GLU A 169 15.79 7.03 13.02
C GLU A 169 14.61 7.56 12.22
N THR A 170 14.29 6.95 11.07
CA THR A 170 13.12 7.33 10.27
C THR A 170 11.84 7.24 11.09
N LEU A 171 11.61 6.11 11.78
CA LEU A 171 10.44 5.91 12.63
C LEU A 171 10.43 6.92 13.79
N SER A 172 11.58 7.17 14.42
CA SER A 172 11.74 8.12 15.51
C SER A 172 11.38 9.55 15.09
N ILE A 173 11.84 9.99 13.91
CA ILE A 173 11.51 11.31 13.33
C ILE A 173 10.00 11.43 13.06
N ILE A 174 9.38 10.42 12.46
CA ILE A 174 7.94 10.43 12.16
C ILE A 174 7.12 10.58 13.44
N ILE A 175 7.46 9.84 14.49
CA ILE A 175 6.77 9.86 15.78
C ILE A 175 7.03 11.20 16.50
N LYS A 176 8.30 11.58 16.70
CA LYS A 176 8.71 12.78 17.43
C LYS A 176 8.11 14.06 16.84
N ASN A 177 8.10 14.17 15.51
CA ASN A 177 7.58 15.34 14.80
C ASN A 177 6.08 15.25 14.51
N LYS A 178 5.40 14.16 14.93
CA LYS A 178 3.96 13.93 14.73
C LYS A 178 3.57 14.08 13.25
N LEU A 179 4.42 13.59 12.32
CA LEU A 179 4.23 13.82 10.89
C LEU A 179 2.94 13.21 10.38
N SER A 180 2.51 12.07 10.92
CA SER A 180 1.24 11.44 10.56
C SER A 180 0.04 12.37 10.78
N LYS A 181 -0.01 13.07 11.92
CA LYS A 181 -1.13 13.97 12.22
C LYS A 181 -1.24 15.15 11.26
N LYS A 182 -0.10 15.65 10.77
CA LYS A 182 -0.03 16.78 9.82
C LYS A 182 -0.51 16.40 8.40
N THR A 183 -0.64 15.13 8.09
CA THR A 183 -1.05 14.71 6.73
C THR A 183 -2.51 15.00 6.44
N ILE A 184 -3.38 15.04 7.45
CA ILE A 184 -4.82 15.30 7.29
C ILE A 184 -5.09 16.73 6.83
N GLU A 185 -4.41 17.70 7.44
CA GLU A 185 -4.52 19.11 7.02
C GLU A 185 -4.04 19.31 5.58
N LYS A 186 -2.95 18.62 5.22
CA LYS A 186 -2.39 18.67 3.87
C LYS A 186 -3.29 17.95 2.85
N GLU A 187 -3.92 16.84 3.23
CA GLU A 187 -4.94 16.15 2.41
C GLU A 187 -6.09 17.11 2.08
N ASN A 188 -6.63 17.78 3.09
CA ASN A 188 -7.71 18.74 2.91
C ASN A 188 -7.32 19.90 1.97
N LEU A 189 -6.09 20.42 2.10
CA LEU A 189 -5.58 21.45 1.20
C LEU A 189 -5.48 20.95 -0.25
N PHE A 190 -5.04 19.71 -0.48
CA PHE A 190 -5.04 19.14 -1.83
C PHE A 190 -6.46 19.01 -2.40
N LYS A 191 -7.43 18.52 -1.60
CA LYS A 191 -8.84 18.38 -2.02
C LYS A 191 -9.48 19.73 -2.36
N GLU A 192 -9.21 20.76 -1.55
CA GLU A 192 -9.70 22.12 -1.78
C GLU A 192 -9.18 22.69 -3.10
N LEU A 193 -7.89 22.49 -3.39
CA LEU A 193 -7.24 23.07 -4.55
C LEU A 193 -7.44 22.31 -5.86
N LEU A 194 -7.62 20.98 -5.79
CA LEU A 194 -7.68 20.12 -6.98
C LEU A 194 -9.13 19.90 -7.45
N VAL A 195 -9.78 21.00 -7.82
CA VAL A 195 -11.13 21.02 -8.41
C VAL A 195 -11.01 21.41 -9.88
N HIS A 196 -11.43 20.50 -10.79
CA HIS A 196 -11.39 20.73 -12.24
C HIS A 196 -12.35 19.79 -12.96
N PRO A 197 -13.06 20.19 -14.09
CA PRO A 197 -14.01 19.34 -14.79
C PRO A 197 -13.43 18.01 -15.33
N LEU A 198 -12.11 17.94 -15.57
CA LEU A 198 -11.43 16.72 -16.02
C LEU A 198 -11.06 15.77 -14.86
N ILE A 199 -11.20 16.20 -13.61
CA ILE A 199 -11.04 15.36 -12.42
C ILE A 199 -12.42 14.85 -12.01
N THR A 200 -12.67 13.56 -12.16
CA THR A 200 -13.97 12.97 -11.82
C THR A 200 -14.06 12.59 -10.34
N GLU A 201 -12.93 12.30 -9.71
CA GLU A 201 -12.85 11.93 -8.30
C GLU A 201 -11.45 12.21 -7.73
N VAL A 202 -11.38 12.63 -6.49
CA VAL A 202 -10.13 12.70 -5.70
C VAL A 202 -10.21 11.65 -4.60
N ARG A 203 -9.57 10.51 -4.81
CA ARG A 203 -9.45 9.47 -3.78
C ARG A 203 -8.26 9.78 -2.90
N SER A 204 -8.46 9.75 -1.59
CA SER A 204 -7.35 10.02 -0.68
C SER A 204 -7.56 9.44 0.71
N LYS A 205 -6.44 9.18 1.36
CA LYS A 205 -6.31 8.91 2.79
C LYS A 205 -4.98 9.49 3.24
N GLY A 206 -5.00 10.63 3.93
CA GLY A 206 -3.78 11.40 4.21
C GLY A 206 -3.08 11.85 2.91
N LEU A 207 -1.78 11.65 2.84
CA LEU A 207 -0.98 11.98 1.64
C LEU A 207 -0.82 10.77 0.68
N MET A 208 -1.77 9.88 0.66
CA MET A 208 -1.96 8.86 -0.37
C MET A 208 -3.13 9.32 -1.23
N ILE A 209 -2.86 10.03 -2.34
CA ILE A 209 -3.86 10.74 -3.15
C ILE A 209 -3.81 10.22 -4.59
N ALA A 210 -4.97 9.93 -5.17
CA ALA A 210 -5.16 9.61 -6.58
C ALA A 210 -6.20 10.56 -7.19
N LEU A 211 -5.83 11.22 -8.28
CA LEU A 211 -6.77 11.95 -9.13
C LEU A 211 -7.31 10.99 -10.18
N ILE A 212 -8.59 10.73 -10.16
CA ILE A 212 -9.26 9.93 -11.19
C ILE A 212 -9.71 10.87 -12.31
N MET A 213 -9.08 10.71 -13.45
CA MET A 213 -9.33 11.55 -14.61
C MET A 213 -10.52 11.04 -15.41
N LYS A 214 -11.10 11.88 -16.26
CA LYS A 214 -12.22 11.54 -17.13
C LYS A 214 -11.94 10.31 -18.02
N ASN A 215 -10.69 10.16 -18.46
CA ASN A 215 -10.21 9.02 -19.25
C ASN A 215 -8.69 8.83 -19.07
N ASP A 216 -8.15 7.74 -19.60
CA ASP A 216 -6.73 7.38 -19.52
C ASP A 216 -5.84 8.33 -20.34
N GLU A 217 -6.31 8.86 -21.47
CA GLU A 217 -5.56 9.84 -22.27
C GLU A 217 -5.33 11.13 -21.47
N THR A 218 -6.34 11.66 -20.77
CA THR A 218 -6.20 12.84 -19.90
C THR A 218 -5.19 12.57 -18.77
N ALA A 219 -5.23 11.38 -18.16
CA ALA A 219 -4.27 10.98 -17.12
C ALA A 219 -2.83 10.96 -17.67
N ASN A 220 -2.65 10.38 -18.86
CA ASN A 220 -1.35 10.30 -19.54
C ASN A 220 -0.80 11.69 -19.86
N GLN A 221 -1.61 12.55 -20.47
CA GLN A 221 -1.23 13.93 -20.80
C GLN A 221 -0.88 14.74 -19.54
N LEU A 222 -1.66 14.58 -18.46
CA LEU A 222 -1.37 15.25 -17.19
C LEU A 222 0.01 14.87 -16.66
N VAL A 223 0.35 13.58 -16.63
CA VAL A 223 1.67 13.12 -16.13
C VAL A 223 2.80 13.68 -17.01
N ILE A 224 2.71 13.52 -18.34
CA ILE A 224 3.78 13.90 -19.25
C ILE A 224 3.97 15.43 -19.28
N LYS A 225 2.88 16.21 -19.43
CA LYS A 225 2.96 17.67 -19.49
C LYS A 225 3.39 18.30 -18.15
N SER A 226 3.04 17.68 -17.01
CA SER A 226 3.48 18.12 -15.68
C SER A 226 5.00 17.98 -15.52
N LEU A 227 5.59 16.92 -16.04
CA LEU A 227 7.04 16.71 -16.03
C LEU A 227 7.77 17.88 -16.74
N ASN A 228 7.27 18.33 -17.88
CA ASN A 228 7.83 19.46 -18.61
C ASN A 228 7.70 20.81 -17.84
N LYS A 229 6.82 20.88 -16.84
CA LYS A 229 6.67 22.04 -15.94
C LYS A 229 7.39 21.83 -14.59
N GLY A 230 8.24 20.79 -14.48
CA GLY A 230 9.04 20.49 -13.29
C GLY A 230 8.26 19.83 -12.15
N LEU A 231 7.10 19.22 -12.45
CA LEU A 231 6.32 18.45 -11.47
C LEU A 231 6.29 16.97 -11.87
N ILE A 232 6.86 16.11 -11.03
CA ILE A 232 6.84 14.66 -11.24
C ILE A 232 5.55 14.09 -10.64
N LEU A 233 4.68 13.63 -11.52
CA LEU A 233 3.51 12.81 -11.19
C LEU A 233 3.74 11.38 -11.70
N PHE A 234 2.87 10.44 -11.32
CA PHE A 234 3.00 9.07 -11.77
C PHE A 234 1.65 8.39 -11.98
N TRP A 235 1.60 7.42 -12.89
CA TRP A 235 0.43 6.56 -13.10
C TRP A 235 0.25 5.59 -11.94
N LEU A 236 -0.95 5.04 -11.80
CA LEU A 236 -1.19 3.85 -10.99
C LEU A 236 -1.15 2.58 -11.86
N LEU A 237 -0.86 1.45 -11.22
CA LEU A 237 -0.50 0.23 -11.96
C LEU A 237 -1.68 -0.38 -12.73
N TYR A 238 -2.89 -0.30 -12.18
CA TYR A 238 -4.05 -1.04 -12.65
C TYR A 238 -5.25 -0.14 -12.97
N GLU A 239 -5.30 1.09 -12.47
CA GLU A 239 -6.29 2.10 -12.84
C GLU A 239 -5.64 3.14 -13.77
N LYS A 240 -5.87 2.99 -15.06
CA LYS A 240 -5.24 3.82 -16.10
C LYS A 240 -5.64 5.30 -16.04
N ARG A 241 -6.83 5.59 -15.51
CA ARG A 241 -7.32 6.97 -15.34
C ARG A 241 -6.74 7.66 -14.11
N ALA A 242 -6.03 6.93 -13.26
CA ALA A 242 -5.54 7.47 -12.00
C ALA A 242 -4.15 8.07 -12.10
N VAL A 243 -4.00 9.29 -11.61
CA VAL A 243 -2.73 9.97 -11.42
C VAL A 243 -2.39 10.03 -9.94
N ARG A 244 -1.23 9.50 -9.58
CA ARG A 244 -0.76 9.38 -8.20
C ARG A 244 -0.09 10.66 -7.71
N ILE A 245 -0.50 11.14 -6.53
CA ILE A 245 0.14 12.20 -5.76
C ILE A 245 0.51 11.65 -4.39
N THR A 246 1.80 11.40 -4.17
CA THR A 246 2.33 10.85 -2.91
C THR A 246 3.58 11.63 -2.47
N PRO A 247 3.43 12.90 -2.09
CA PRO A 247 4.55 13.75 -1.73
C PRO A 247 5.19 13.28 -0.41
N PRO A 248 6.40 13.77 -0.06
CA PRO A 248 6.97 13.52 1.26
C PRO A 248 6.04 14.06 2.37
N LEU A 249 6.04 13.41 3.55
CA LEU A 249 5.22 13.86 4.68
C LEU A 249 5.58 15.26 5.13
N THR A 250 6.80 15.71 4.84
CA THR A 250 7.34 17.04 5.18
C THR A 250 6.95 18.14 4.21
N ILE A 251 6.26 17.82 3.09
CA ILE A 251 5.85 18.84 2.10
C ILE A 251 5.19 20.04 2.78
N SER A 252 5.56 21.24 2.39
CA SER A 252 4.98 22.50 2.90
C SER A 252 3.69 22.86 2.16
N ASN A 253 2.86 23.69 2.78
CA ASN A 253 1.65 24.21 2.15
C ASN A 253 1.95 25.05 0.89
N SER A 254 3.09 25.76 0.86
CA SER A 254 3.53 26.50 -0.34
C SER A 254 3.86 25.57 -1.50
N GLU A 255 4.54 24.46 -1.24
CA GLU A 255 4.85 23.45 -2.26
C GLU A 255 3.57 22.75 -2.75
N ILE A 256 2.62 22.44 -1.86
CA ILE A 256 1.30 21.91 -2.24
C ILE A 256 0.60 22.89 -3.20
N LYS A 257 0.49 24.17 -2.83
CA LYS A 257 -0.13 25.19 -3.67
C LYS A 257 0.57 25.32 -5.03
N LYS A 258 1.91 25.29 -5.07
CA LYS A 258 2.69 25.31 -6.29
C LYS A 258 2.41 24.09 -7.18
N GLY A 259 2.43 22.89 -6.61
CA GLY A 259 2.14 21.65 -7.33
C GLY A 259 0.72 21.63 -7.88
N CYS A 260 -0.28 21.99 -7.09
CA CYS A 260 -1.67 22.08 -7.53
C CYS A 260 -1.86 23.10 -8.66
N LYS A 261 -1.20 24.28 -8.58
CA LYS A 261 -1.23 25.30 -9.65
C LYS A 261 -0.68 24.73 -10.97
N ILE A 262 0.40 23.94 -10.94
CA ILE A 262 0.95 23.29 -12.12
C ILE A 262 -0.06 22.28 -12.68
N ILE A 263 -0.64 21.42 -11.85
CA ILE A 263 -1.65 20.43 -12.24
C ILE A 263 -2.81 21.11 -12.96
N LEU A 264 -3.41 22.12 -12.34
CA LEU A 264 -4.55 22.86 -12.92
C LEU A 264 -4.16 23.57 -14.23
N SER A 265 -2.97 24.19 -14.28
CA SER A 265 -2.46 24.82 -15.51
C SER A 265 -2.29 23.83 -16.65
N VAL A 266 -1.89 22.60 -16.36
CA VAL A 266 -1.80 21.52 -17.37
C VAL A 266 -3.20 21.10 -17.79
N LEU A 267 -4.12 20.88 -16.86
CA LEU A 267 -5.49 20.47 -17.16
C LEU A 267 -6.24 21.50 -18.01
N ASN A 268 -6.01 22.79 -17.78
CA ASN A 268 -6.57 23.88 -18.60
C ASN A 268 -5.98 23.91 -20.03
N SER A 269 -4.89 23.21 -20.30
CA SER A 269 -4.23 23.14 -21.62
C SER A 269 -4.51 21.84 -22.37
N ILE A 270 -5.30 20.95 -21.80
CA ILE A 270 -5.76 19.69 -22.39
C ILE A 270 -7.21 19.86 -22.83
#